data_b11a55b291d158bfac67e5bd334aeedb
#
_entry.id   b11a55b291d158bfac67e5bd334aeedb
#
_cell.length_a   1.000
_cell.length_b   1.000
_cell.length_c   1.000
_cell.angle_alpha   90.00
_cell.angle_beta   90.00
_cell.angle_gamma   90.00
#
_symmetry.space_group_name_H-M   'P 1'
#
loop_
_entity.id
_entity.type
_entity.pdbx_description
1 polymer ?
#
loop_
_entity_poly.entity_id
_entity_poly.type
_entity_poly.pdbx_seq_one_letter_code
_entity_poly.pdbx_strand_id
1 'polypeptide(L)'
;GGIPMPTRDATSPPKLTATTRPPRSPRRDDVGFKPAVAEVLPKLLAHPNIASKHWIIRQYDHEVQGGSAVKPLVGPGQDGPSDAAVMRPKLDSRRGIALACGLAPQLSEKATETGKADDGDSYHATLAAIDEAVRNLVCVGADPGRVSLLDNFCWPRCDDPAMMGTLVRAAEACYDGAKAYRTP
;
A
#
# COMPACT_ATOMS: atom_id res chain seq x y z
N GLY A 1 -24.69 -3.80 -25.67
CA GLY A 1 -25.34 -3.24 -24.53
C GLY A 1 -24.30 -2.85 -23.52
N GLY A 2 -24.03 -1.52 -23.34
CA GLY A 2 -23.12 -1.03 -22.31
C GLY A 2 -23.76 -1.24 -20.94
N ILE A 3 -22.96 -1.64 -19.97
CA ILE A 3 -23.35 -1.68 -18.56
C ILE A 3 -23.63 -0.22 -18.16
N PRO A 4 -24.82 0.14 -17.65
CA PRO A 4 -25.09 1.49 -17.22
C PRO A 4 -24.17 1.82 -16.06
N MET A 5 -23.30 2.82 -16.24
CA MET A 5 -22.48 3.37 -15.16
C MET A 5 -23.43 3.95 -14.10
N PRO A 6 -23.28 3.58 -12.83
CA PRO A 6 -24.05 4.21 -11.77
C PRO A 6 -23.69 5.69 -11.74
N THR A 7 -24.62 6.53 -12.16
CA THR A 7 -24.51 7.98 -11.96
C THR A 7 -24.71 8.26 -10.49
N ARG A 8 -23.62 8.48 -9.79
CA ARG A 8 -23.66 9.12 -8.50
C ARG A 8 -23.68 10.62 -8.74
N ASP A 9 -24.72 11.32 -8.25
CA ASP A 9 -24.66 12.76 -8.15
C ASP A 9 -23.37 13.14 -7.43
N ALA A 10 -22.49 13.85 -8.13
CA ALA A 10 -21.24 14.35 -7.60
C ALA A 10 -21.55 15.48 -6.62
N THR A 11 -22.14 15.13 -5.49
CA THR A 11 -22.14 16.01 -4.34
C THR A 11 -20.70 16.12 -3.87
N SER A 12 -20.21 17.35 -3.84
CA SER A 12 -18.88 17.75 -3.42
C SER A 12 -18.40 16.86 -2.26
N PRO A 13 -17.15 16.39 -2.30
CA PRO A 13 -16.61 15.60 -1.20
C PRO A 13 -16.88 16.35 0.11
N PRO A 14 -17.28 15.66 1.18
CA PRO A 14 -17.52 16.32 2.45
C PRO A 14 -16.28 17.14 2.79
N LYS A 15 -16.45 18.44 2.99
CA LYS A 15 -15.37 19.30 3.48
C LYS A 15 -14.83 18.61 4.72
N LEU A 16 -13.56 18.22 4.68
CA LEU A 16 -12.81 17.81 5.85
C LEU A 16 -12.91 18.97 6.86
N THR A 17 -13.91 18.92 7.71
CA THR A 17 -13.92 19.73 8.91
C THR A 17 -12.79 19.21 9.78
N ALA A 18 -11.72 19.96 9.82
CA ALA A 18 -10.55 19.73 10.66
C ALA A 18 -10.93 19.86 12.14
N THR A 19 -11.73 18.94 12.67
CA THR A 19 -12.21 19.03 14.04
C THR A 19 -12.47 17.69 14.69
N THR A 20 -11.57 16.75 14.55
CA THR A 20 -11.29 15.86 15.67
C THR A 20 -9.82 15.52 15.61
N ARG A 21 -9.05 16.26 16.40
CA ARG A 21 -7.73 15.81 16.79
C ARG A 21 -7.88 14.36 17.22
N PRO A 22 -7.12 13.42 16.62
CA PRO A 22 -7.22 12.02 17.05
C PRO A 22 -7.07 11.98 18.56
N PRO A 23 -7.76 11.09 19.27
CA PRO A 23 -7.64 10.99 20.71
C PRO A 23 -6.15 10.96 21.04
N ARG A 24 -5.72 11.83 21.92
CA ARG A 24 -4.32 11.87 22.35
C ARG A 24 -3.94 10.46 22.74
N SER A 25 -2.91 9.90 22.11
CA SER A 25 -2.30 8.69 22.60
C SER A 25 -2.12 8.80 24.11
N PRO A 26 -2.50 7.82 24.92
CA PRO A 26 -2.38 7.89 26.37
C PRO A 26 -0.97 8.32 26.72
N ARG A 27 -0.85 9.31 27.60
CA ARG A 27 0.45 9.77 28.06
C ARG A 27 1.14 8.60 28.75
N ARG A 28 2.45 8.56 28.65
CA ARG A 28 3.33 7.51 29.19
C ARG A 28 3.11 7.21 30.68
N ASP A 29 2.44 8.13 31.36
CA ASP A 29 2.18 8.11 32.79
C ASP A 29 0.77 7.56 33.15
N ASP A 30 -0.08 7.35 32.16
CA ASP A 30 -1.50 7.11 32.42
C ASP A 30 -1.87 5.65 32.73
N VAL A 31 -1.02 4.67 32.51
CA VAL A 31 -1.26 3.26 32.93
C VAL A 31 0.03 2.44 32.85
N GLY A 32 0.16 1.42 33.66
CA GLY A 32 1.23 0.43 33.63
C GLY A 32 1.56 -0.14 32.25
N PHE A 33 2.16 0.71 31.41
CA PHE A 33 2.41 0.44 29.97
C PHE A 33 3.43 -0.71 29.78
N LYS A 34 4.29 -0.94 30.75
CA LYS A 34 5.35 -1.97 30.63
C LYS A 34 4.85 -3.41 30.51
N PRO A 35 3.85 -3.88 31.32
CA PRO A 35 3.30 -5.23 31.13
C PRO A 35 2.58 -5.40 29.81
N ALA A 36 1.86 -4.36 29.37
CA ALA A 36 1.10 -4.39 28.13
C ALA A 36 2.01 -4.50 26.89
N VAL A 37 3.14 -3.78 26.85
CA VAL A 37 4.09 -3.88 25.74
C VAL A 37 4.76 -5.25 25.69
N ALA A 38 5.22 -5.76 26.84
CA ALA A 38 5.85 -7.07 26.91
C ALA A 38 4.91 -8.22 26.50
N GLU A 39 3.62 -8.04 26.71
CA GLU A 39 2.60 -9.01 26.31
C GLU A 39 2.18 -8.86 24.85
N VAL A 40 1.99 -7.62 24.36
CA VAL A 40 1.42 -7.35 23.03
C VAL A 40 2.48 -7.44 21.95
N LEU A 41 3.70 -6.97 22.21
CA LEU A 41 4.77 -6.94 21.20
C LEU A 41 5.09 -8.32 20.59
N PRO A 42 5.28 -9.40 21.37
CA PRO A 42 5.52 -10.73 20.79
C PRO A 42 4.35 -11.23 19.95
N LYS A 43 3.10 -10.96 20.36
CA LYS A 43 1.90 -11.33 19.61
C LYS A 43 1.82 -10.57 18.30
N LEU A 44 2.16 -9.28 18.32
CA LEU A 44 2.20 -8.44 17.12
C LEU A 44 3.26 -8.92 16.13
N LEU A 45 4.49 -9.18 16.60
CA LEU A 45 5.57 -9.69 15.77
C LEU A 45 5.30 -11.08 15.19
N ALA A 46 4.51 -11.89 15.89
CA ALA A 46 4.07 -13.20 15.42
C ALA A 46 2.84 -13.15 14.50
N HIS A 47 2.20 -11.99 14.36
CA HIS A 47 0.99 -11.86 13.53
C HIS A 47 1.32 -12.14 12.05
N PRO A 48 0.50 -12.93 11.31
CA PRO A 48 0.79 -13.32 9.92
C PRO A 48 1.06 -12.15 8.96
N ASN A 49 0.46 -10.99 9.20
CA ASN A 49 0.69 -9.80 8.37
C ASN A 49 2.03 -9.10 8.65
N ILE A 50 2.67 -9.39 9.80
CA ILE A 50 3.89 -8.72 10.25
C ILE A 50 5.07 -9.68 10.29
N ALA A 51 4.83 -10.94 10.62
CA ALA A 51 5.85 -11.98 10.70
C ALA A 51 6.64 -12.11 9.39
N SER A 52 7.86 -12.58 9.48
CA SER A 52 8.75 -12.81 8.35
C SER A 52 8.09 -13.64 7.25
N LYS A 53 8.23 -13.20 6.01
CA LYS A 53 7.78 -13.91 4.81
C LYS A 53 8.91 -14.74 4.17
N HIS A 54 9.99 -14.97 4.89
CA HIS A 54 11.16 -15.69 4.43
C HIS A 54 10.80 -17.03 3.75
N TRP A 55 9.90 -17.80 4.35
CA TRP A 55 9.48 -19.09 3.82
C TRP A 55 8.73 -18.98 2.48
N ILE A 56 7.91 -17.94 2.29
CA ILE A 56 7.20 -17.68 1.03
C ILE A 56 8.21 -17.30 -0.05
N ILE A 57 9.14 -16.38 0.27
CA ILE A 57 10.14 -15.87 -0.67
C ILE A 57 11.04 -17.00 -1.15
N ARG A 58 11.44 -17.91 -0.25
CA ARG A 58 12.36 -19.00 -0.57
C ARG A 58 11.71 -20.27 -1.07
N GLN A 59 10.41 -20.27 -1.27
CA GLN A 59 9.67 -21.40 -1.79
C GLN A 59 10.03 -21.71 -3.25
N TYR A 60 10.33 -20.66 -4.02
CA TYR A 60 10.76 -20.75 -5.41
C TYR A 60 12.08 -19.98 -5.61
N ASP A 61 12.64 -20.09 -6.82
CA ASP A 61 13.82 -19.30 -7.17
C ASP A 61 13.43 -17.81 -7.30
N HIS A 62 13.94 -17.01 -6.41
CA HIS A 62 13.73 -15.56 -6.34
C HIS A 62 14.93 -14.76 -6.87
N GLU A 63 15.93 -15.45 -7.41
CA GLU A 63 17.16 -14.84 -7.95
C GLU A 63 17.46 -15.35 -9.36
N VAL A 64 16.42 -15.64 -10.15
CA VAL A 64 16.54 -16.17 -11.51
C VAL A 64 17.54 -15.35 -12.33
N GLN A 65 18.46 -16.04 -13.00
CA GLN A 65 19.52 -15.48 -13.83
C GLN A 65 20.52 -14.57 -13.10
N GLY A 66 20.46 -14.46 -11.76
CA GLY A 66 21.39 -13.64 -11.00
C GLY A 66 21.29 -12.13 -11.28
N GLY A 67 20.17 -11.68 -11.85
CA GLY A 67 19.95 -10.28 -12.23
C GLY A 67 19.51 -9.37 -11.08
N SER A 68 19.22 -9.91 -9.90
CA SER A 68 18.74 -9.13 -8.74
C SER A 68 19.88 -8.32 -8.13
N ALA A 69 19.82 -7.00 -8.28
CA ALA A 69 20.77 -6.07 -7.64
C ALA A 69 20.34 -5.74 -6.20
N VAL A 70 19.04 -5.53 -5.96
CA VAL A 70 18.45 -5.50 -4.61
C VAL A 70 17.49 -6.67 -4.51
N LYS A 71 17.83 -7.59 -3.61
CA LYS A 71 17.13 -8.85 -3.41
C LYS A 71 15.90 -8.65 -2.52
N PRO A 72 14.94 -9.59 -2.52
CA PRO A 72 13.82 -9.57 -1.58
C PRO A 72 14.25 -9.61 -0.12
N LEU A 73 15.38 -10.27 0.15
CA LEU A 73 16.01 -10.33 1.46
C LEU A 73 17.43 -9.78 1.36
N VAL A 74 17.75 -8.81 2.18
CA VAL A 74 19.03 -8.08 2.19
C VAL A 74 19.74 -8.21 3.54
N GLY A 75 20.92 -7.61 3.65
CA GLY A 75 21.77 -7.70 4.82
C GLY A 75 22.71 -8.91 4.79
N PRO A 76 23.69 -8.98 5.73
CA PRO A 76 24.68 -10.05 5.76
C PRO A 76 24.08 -11.46 5.91
N GLY A 77 22.99 -11.58 6.66
CA GLY A 77 22.26 -12.84 6.84
C GLY A 77 21.22 -13.13 5.75
N GLN A 78 20.95 -12.18 4.84
CA GLN A 78 19.87 -12.26 3.87
C GLN A 78 18.51 -12.61 4.53
N ASP A 79 18.20 -11.95 5.61
CA ASP A 79 17.01 -12.16 6.44
C ASP A 79 16.18 -10.89 6.64
N GLY A 80 16.71 -9.71 6.26
CA GLY A 80 16.02 -8.44 6.31
C GLY A 80 15.22 -8.19 5.03
N PRO A 81 13.93 -7.77 5.11
CA PRO A 81 13.15 -7.39 3.93
C PRO A 81 13.70 -6.11 3.30
N SER A 82 13.54 -5.97 1.99
CA SER A 82 13.81 -4.74 1.25
C SER A 82 12.50 -4.03 0.91
N ASP A 83 12.54 -2.70 0.79
CA ASP A 83 11.36 -1.88 0.44
C ASP A 83 10.93 -2.09 -1.02
N ALA A 84 11.86 -2.42 -1.90
CA ALA A 84 11.62 -2.67 -3.31
C ALA A 84 12.64 -3.65 -3.88
N ALA A 85 12.33 -4.22 -5.04
CA ALA A 85 13.26 -5.02 -5.80
C ALA A 85 13.98 -4.16 -6.86
N VAL A 86 15.27 -4.41 -7.09
CA VAL A 86 16.01 -3.85 -8.21
C VAL A 86 16.63 -4.97 -9.02
N MET A 87 16.29 -5.01 -10.30
CA MET A 87 16.80 -6.02 -11.22
C MET A 87 17.59 -5.37 -12.35
N ARG A 88 18.56 -6.10 -12.86
CA ARG A 88 19.36 -5.74 -14.04
C ARG A 88 18.90 -6.59 -15.23
N PRO A 89 18.14 -6.03 -16.16
CA PRO A 89 17.69 -6.77 -17.35
C PRO A 89 18.84 -7.25 -18.26
N LYS A 90 19.96 -6.52 -18.20
CA LYS A 90 21.20 -6.87 -18.91
C LYS A 90 22.34 -6.97 -17.92
N LEU A 91 22.98 -8.14 -17.84
CA LEU A 91 24.04 -8.42 -16.86
C LEU A 91 25.33 -7.63 -17.12
N ASP A 92 25.56 -7.21 -18.36
CA ASP A 92 26.68 -6.38 -18.79
C ASP A 92 26.44 -4.88 -18.59
N SER A 93 25.29 -4.49 -18.11
CA SER A 93 24.92 -3.09 -17.84
C SER A 93 24.77 -2.81 -16.35
N ARG A 94 25.11 -1.59 -15.93
CA ARG A 94 24.83 -1.07 -14.59
C ARG A 94 23.43 -0.46 -14.46
N ARG A 95 22.66 -0.41 -15.55
CA ARG A 95 21.28 0.08 -15.50
C ARG A 95 20.37 -1.00 -14.91
N GLY A 96 19.48 -0.58 -14.04
CA GLY A 96 18.48 -1.44 -13.40
C GLY A 96 17.09 -0.89 -13.55
N ILE A 97 16.13 -1.72 -13.24
CA ILE A 97 14.72 -1.37 -13.07
C ILE A 97 14.37 -1.65 -11.62
N ALA A 98 13.83 -0.65 -10.94
CA ALA A 98 13.26 -0.81 -9.61
C ALA A 98 11.76 -1.07 -9.70
N LEU A 99 11.26 -1.99 -8.89
CA LEU A 99 9.84 -2.32 -8.78
C LEU A 99 9.44 -2.28 -7.31
N ALA A 100 8.40 -1.55 -7.02
CA ALA A 100 7.83 -1.46 -5.67
C ALA A 100 6.31 -1.61 -5.72
N CYS A 101 5.74 -1.99 -4.59
CA CYS A 101 4.30 -2.05 -4.39
C CYS A 101 3.90 -1.12 -3.26
N GLY A 102 2.68 -0.62 -3.32
CA GLY A 102 2.01 0.05 -2.21
C GLY A 102 0.65 -0.58 -1.99
N LEU A 103 0.27 -0.74 -0.73
CA LEU A 103 -0.96 -1.44 -0.35
C LEU A 103 -1.50 -0.86 0.96
N ALA A 104 -2.67 -0.23 0.92
CA ALA A 104 -3.27 0.41 2.08
C ALA A 104 -4.74 0.01 2.30
N PRO A 105 -5.10 -1.29 2.33
CA PRO A 105 -6.49 -1.75 2.42
C PRO A 105 -7.16 -1.29 3.72
N GLN A 106 -6.43 -1.20 4.82
CA GLN A 106 -6.95 -0.79 6.13
C GLN A 106 -7.55 0.63 6.14
N LEU A 107 -7.18 1.48 5.19
CA LEU A 107 -7.79 2.81 5.07
C LEU A 107 -9.16 2.77 4.40
N SER A 108 -9.50 1.68 3.71
CA SER A 108 -10.81 1.46 3.11
C SER A 108 -11.71 0.54 3.95
N GLU A 109 -11.19 -0.11 4.99
CA GLU A 109 -11.90 -1.15 5.76
C GLU A 109 -12.95 -0.60 6.74
N LYS A 110 -12.97 0.67 7.06
CA LYS A 110 -13.99 1.25 7.95
C LYS A 110 -15.43 1.01 7.49
N ALA A 111 -15.62 0.77 6.19
CA ALA A 111 -16.90 0.42 5.62
C ALA A 111 -17.47 -0.92 6.12
N THR A 112 -16.62 -1.84 6.56
CA THR A 112 -17.06 -3.18 6.98
C THR A 112 -17.57 -3.22 8.40
N GLU A 113 -17.07 -2.37 9.30
CA GLU A 113 -17.51 -2.32 10.70
C GLU A 113 -18.84 -1.59 10.88
N THR A 114 -19.12 -0.59 10.07
CA THR A 114 -20.34 0.22 10.16
C THR A 114 -21.46 -0.26 9.25
N GLY A 115 -21.18 -1.21 8.35
CA GLY A 115 -22.12 -1.70 7.33
C GLY A 115 -22.52 -0.66 6.29
N LYS A 116 -21.89 0.51 6.30
CA LYS A 116 -22.09 1.57 5.31
C LYS A 116 -20.92 1.55 4.33
N ALA A 117 -21.20 1.28 3.09
CA ALA A 117 -20.20 1.26 2.00
C ALA A 117 -19.44 2.60 1.81
N ASP A 118 -19.80 3.63 2.54
CA ASP A 118 -19.32 5.00 2.38
C ASP A 118 -18.33 5.44 3.47
N ASP A 119 -18.10 4.65 4.52
CA ASP A 119 -17.19 5.02 5.63
C ASP A 119 -15.72 4.66 5.35
N GLY A 120 -15.47 3.83 4.34
CA GLY A 120 -14.12 3.55 3.84
C GLY A 120 -13.79 4.48 2.68
N ASP A 121 -12.70 5.23 2.80
CA ASP A 121 -12.27 6.14 1.74
C ASP A 121 -11.31 5.46 0.77
N SER A 122 -11.86 4.77 -0.23
CA SER A 122 -11.07 4.12 -1.28
C SER A 122 -10.20 5.10 -2.07
N TYR A 123 -10.58 6.38 -2.13
CA TYR A 123 -9.78 7.42 -2.74
C TYR A 123 -8.50 7.66 -1.95
N HIS A 124 -8.59 7.92 -0.64
CA HIS A 124 -7.42 8.14 0.20
C HIS A 124 -6.58 6.86 0.40
N ALA A 125 -7.21 5.70 0.46
CA ALA A 125 -6.51 4.41 0.48
C ALA A 125 -5.62 4.24 -0.77
N THR A 126 -6.15 4.58 -1.94
CA THR A 126 -5.41 4.50 -3.20
C THR A 126 -4.27 5.52 -3.25
N LEU A 127 -4.51 6.78 -2.84
CA LEU A 127 -3.43 7.76 -2.74
C LEU A 127 -2.33 7.33 -1.79
N ALA A 128 -2.68 6.74 -0.64
CA ALA A 128 -1.71 6.22 0.32
C ALA A 128 -0.88 5.06 -0.27
N ALA A 129 -1.52 4.16 -1.03
CA ALA A 129 -0.82 3.08 -1.72
C ALA A 129 0.16 3.61 -2.78
N ILE A 130 -0.22 4.64 -3.54
CA ILE A 130 0.68 5.29 -4.50
C ILE A 130 1.87 5.94 -3.79
N ASP A 131 1.62 6.69 -2.72
CA ASP A 131 2.68 7.34 -1.92
C ASP A 131 3.64 6.30 -1.33
N GLU A 132 3.14 5.20 -0.79
CA GLU A 132 3.96 4.09 -0.30
C GLU A 132 4.85 3.51 -1.40
N ALA A 133 4.27 3.18 -2.56
CA ALA A 133 5.02 2.63 -3.68
C ALA A 133 6.14 3.57 -4.14
N VAL A 134 5.88 4.86 -4.25
CA VAL A 134 6.89 5.86 -4.65
C VAL A 134 8.00 5.98 -3.59
N ARG A 135 7.64 5.99 -2.30
CA ARG A 135 8.64 6.01 -1.21
C ARG A 135 9.52 4.77 -1.23
N ASN A 136 8.93 3.60 -1.42
CA ASN A 136 9.65 2.34 -1.50
C ASN A 136 10.66 2.35 -2.68
N LEU A 137 10.30 2.91 -3.84
CA LEU A 137 11.22 3.11 -4.96
C LEU A 137 12.39 4.02 -4.60
N VAL A 138 12.12 5.14 -3.94
CA VAL A 138 13.15 6.10 -3.51
C VAL A 138 14.11 5.47 -2.50
N CYS A 139 13.62 4.64 -1.59
CA CYS A 139 14.43 3.92 -0.59
C CYS A 139 15.48 3.01 -1.22
N VAL A 140 15.24 2.48 -2.41
CA VAL A 140 16.21 1.65 -3.14
C VAL A 140 17.01 2.43 -4.20
N GLY A 141 16.87 3.77 -4.23
CA GLY A 141 17.66 4.67 -5.06
C GLY A 141 17.10 4.91 -6.46
N ALA A 142 15.81 4.65 -6.69
CA ALA A 142 15.16 5.01 -7.94
C ALA A 142 15.03 6.54 -8.09
N ASP A 143 15.12 7.02 -9.33
CA ASP A 143 14.88 8.41 -9.66
C ASP A 143 13.37 8.70 -9.67
N PRO A 144 12.84 9.54 -8.77
CA PRO A 144 11.42 9.83 -8.72
C PRO A 144 10.89 10.54 -9.97
N GLY A 145 11.76 11.17 -10.77
CA GLY A 145 11.39 11.78 -12.05
C GLY A 145 11.21 10.76 -13.19
N ARG A 146 11.44 9.48 -12.94
CA ARG A 146 11.41 8.39 -13.95
C ARG A 146 10.61 7.19 -13.47
N VAL A 147 9.46 7.45 -12.89
CA VAL A 147 8.54 6.43 -12.38
C VAL A 147 7.36 6.29 -13.33
N SER A 148 6.93 5.06 -13.56
CA SER A 148 5.65 4.73 -14.19
C SER A 148 4.79 3.97 -13.19
N LEU A 149 3.51 4.24 -13.21
CA LEU A 149 2.52 3.61 -12.33
C LEU A 149 1.84 2.44 -13.05
N LEU A 150 1.61 1.36 -12.34
CA LEU A 150 0.77 0.26 -12.77
C LEU A 150 -0.31 0.02 -11.73
N ASP A 151 -1.56 0.20 -12.14
CA ASP A 151 -2.70 -0.06 -11.28
C ASP A 151 -3.09 -1.55 -11.33
N ASN A 152 -3.31 -2.14 -10.17
CA ASN A 152 -3.82 -3.49 -10.07
C ASN A 152 -4.92 -3.54 -9.00
N PHE A 153 -6.17 -3.58 -9.46
CA PHE A 153 -7.34 -3.64 -8.59
C PHE A 153 -7.85 -5.06 -8.44
N CYS A 154 -8.04 -5.48 -7.19
CA CYS A 154 -8.68 -6.73 -6.82
C CYS A 154 -9.95 -6.38 -6.03
N TRP A 155 -11.06 -6.13 -6.75
CA TRP A 155 -12.29 -5.65 -6.14
C TRP A 155 -13.21 -6.81 -5.76
N PRO A 156 -13.79 -6.79 -4.55
CA PRO A 156 -14.50 -7.96 -4.02
C PRO A 156 -15.82 -8.26 -4.75
N ARG A 157 -16.52 -7.25 -5.27
CA ARG A 157 -17.80 -7.40 -5.95
C ARG A 157 -17.98 -6.34 -7.04
N CYS A 158 -18.29 -6.79 -8.25
CA CYS A 158 -18.56 -5.92 -9.40
C CYS A 158 -20.05 -5.82 -9.75
N ASP A 159 -20.90 -6.61 -9.09
CA ASP A 159 -22.36 -6.64 -9.27
C ASP A 159 -23.11 -5.74 -8.27
N ASP A 160 -22.43 -5.17 -7.31
CA ASP A 160 -22.98 -4.25 -6.32
C ASP A 160 -22.66 -2.79 -6.74
N PRO A 161 -23.67 -1.94 -7.01
CA PRO A 161 -23.46 -0.55 -7.43
C PRO A 161 -22.68 0.28 -6.38
N ALA A 162 -22.85 0.02 -5.08
CA ALA A 162 -22.11 0.74 -4.05
C ALA A 162 -20.64 0.37 -4.08
N MET A 163 -20.32 -0.93 -4.21
CA MET A 163 -18.95 -1.40 -4.37
C MET A 163 -18.31 -0.88 -5.65
N MET A 164 -19.05 -0.85 -6.76
CA MET A 164 -18.56 -0.24 -8.00
C MET A 164 -18.30 1.27 -7.86
N GLY A 165 -19.09 1.96 -7.05
CA GLY A 165 -18.84 3.36 -6.70
C GLY A 165 -17.50 3.56 -6.00
N THR A 166 -17.11 2.65 -5.10
CA THR A 166 -15.79 2.72 -4.43
C THR A 166 -14.64 2.44 -5.41
N LEU A 167 -14.82 1.57 -6.40
CA LEU A 167 -13.83 1.35 -7.46
C LEU A 167 -13.64 2.60 -8.33
N VAL A 168 -14.73 3.29 -8.69
CA VAL A 168 -14.63 4.56 -9.43
C VAL A 168 -13.84 5.59 -8.65
N ARG A 169 -14.08 5.69 -7.34
CA ARG A 169 -13.31 6.58 -6.45
C ARG A 169 -11.81 6.23 -6.41
N ALA A 170 -11.49 4.95 -6.39
CA ALA A 170 -10.10 4.50 -6.47
C ALA A 170 -9.45 4.87 -7.82
N ALA A 171 -10.16 4.72 -8.92
CA ALA A 171 -9.68 5.11 -10.25
C ALA A 171 -9.46 6.64 -10.36
N GLU A 172 -10.35 7.45 -9.78
CA GLU A 172 -10.15 8.90 -9.67
C GLU A 172 -8.87 9.23 -8.90
N ALA A 173 -8.60 8.52 -7.80
CA ALA A 173 -7.38 8.69 -7.01
C ALA A 173 -6.12 8.31 -7.79
N CYS A 174 -6.17 7.25 -8.61
CA CYS A 174 -5.06 6.91 -9.51
C CYS A 174 -4.76 8.04 -10.47
N TYR A 175 -5.79 8.62 -11.08
CA TYR A 175 -5.61 9.76 -11.99
C TYR A 175 -4.99 10.97 -11.26
N ASP A 176 -5.53 11.34 -10.10
CA ASP A 176 -5.04 12.49 -9.34
C ASP A 176 -3.62 12.25 -8.79
N GLY A 177 -3.35 11.05 -8.27
CA GLY A 177 -2.03 10.64 -7.80
C GLY A 177 -1.00 10.63 -8.92
N ALA A 178 -1.33 10.03 -10.06
CA ALA A 178 -0.45 10.01 -11.23
C ALA A 178 -0.09 11.43 -11.68
N LYS A 179 -1.05 12.34 -11.70
CA LYS A 179 -0.79 13.75 -12.04
C LYS A 179 0.08 14.45 -11.00
N ALA A 180 -0.18 14.22 -9.70
CA ALA A 180 0.57 14.84 -8.62
C ALA A 180 2.05 14.41 -8.63
N TYR A 181 2.30 13.12 -8.82
CA TYR A 181 3.65 12.56 -8.92
C TYR A 181 4.28 12.69 -10.32
N ARG A 182 3.52 13.16 -11.31
CA ARG A 182 3.94 13.24 -12.72
C ARG A 182 4.39 11.88 -13.27
N THR A 183 3.69 10.83 -12.89
CA THR A 183 3.91 9.46 -13.35
C THR A 183 2.90 9.11 -14.45
N PRO A 184 3.34 8.58 -15.61
CA PRO A 184 2.43 8.03 -16.59
C PRO A 184 1.88 6.68 -16.13
#